data_656660327afd638c66c4fa83629d100b
#
_entry.id   656660327afd638c66c4fa83629d100b
#
_cell.length_a   1.000
_cell.length_b   1.000
_cell.length_c   1.000
_cell.angle_alpha   90.00
_cell.angle_beta   90.00
_cell.angle_gamma   90.00
#
_symmetry.space_group_name_H-M   'P 1'
#
loop_
_entity.id
_entity.type
_entity.pdbx_description
1 polymer ?
#
loop_
_entity_poly.entity_id
_entity_poly.type
_entity_poly.pdbx_seq_one_letter_code
_entity_poly.pdbx_strand_id
1 'polypeptide(L)'
;MWRPLITPGAKNFVLTPVSPHNLNVRPIIVSDESVLRFTIEGRSKKFLVSLDSRSTAVDAGISLQVQKAPFCARLVKFSTYHYFDTLREKLNWGYDMRN
;
A
#
# COMPACT_ATOMS: atom_id res chain seq x y z
N MET A 1 -12.20 -4.64 3.77
CA MET A 1 -10.94 -5.37 3.97
C MET A 1 -10.02 -4.62 4.91
N TRP A 2 -9.41 -5.32 5.81
CA TRP A 2 -8.48 -4.73 6.77
C TRP A 2 -7.18 -4.34 6.11
N ARG A 3 -6.82 -3.07 6.22
CA ARG A 3 -5.51 -2.58 5.83
C ARG A 3 -4.79 -2.08 7.08
N PRO A 4 -3.56 -2.51 7.33
CA PRO A 4 -2.84 -2.03 8.49
C PRO A 4 -2.52 -0.54 8.38
N LEU A 5 -2.55 0.15 9.52
CA LEU A 5 -2.09 1.53 9.62
C LEU A 5 -0.59 1.52 9.89
N ILE A 6 0.15 2.27 9.08
CA ILE A 6 1.60 2.38 9.20
C ILE A 6 1.95 3.83 9.51
N THR A 7 2.82 4.03 10.48
CA THR A 7 3.28 5.37 10.81
C THR A 7 4.19 5.93 9.71
N PRO A 8 4.20 7.25 9.49
CA PRO A 8 4.97 7.86 8.40
C PRO A 8 6.47 7.57 8.43
N GLY A 9 7.06 7.36 9.60
CA GLY A 9 8.49 7.06 9.73
C GLY A 9 8.84 5.60 9.52
N ALA A 10 7.87 4.73 9.32
CA ALA A 10 8.12 3.31 9.14
C ALA A 10 8.75 3.04 7.77
N LYS A 11 9.78 2.20 7.76
CA LYS A 11 10.53 1.85 6.54
C LYS A 11 10.09 0.48 6.06
N ASN A 12 8.84 0.39 5.61
CA ASN A 12 8.23 -0.88 5.26
C ASN A 12 7.41 -0.78 3.97
N PHE A 13 7.34 -1.90 3.25
CA PHE A 13 6.30 -2.16 2.27
C PHE A 13 5.20 -3.00 2.91
N VAL A 14 3.98 -2.74 2.51
CA VAL A 14 2.82 -3.52 2.93
C VAL A 14 2.18 -4.15 1.70
N LEU A 15 2.07 -5.47 1.72
CA LEU A 15 1.38 -6.21 0.67
C LEU A 15 0.01 -6.63 1.20
N THR A 16 -1.03 -6.07 0.63
CA THR A 16 -2.39 -6.34 1.06
C THR A 16 -3.16 -6.98 -0.08
N PRO A 17 -3.60 -8.24 0.08
CA PRO A 17 -4.45 -8.85 -0.94
C PRO A 17 -5.81 -8.17 -0.99
N VAL A 18 -6.33 -7.99 -2.20
CA VAL A 18 -7.64 -7.38 -2.44
C VAL A 18 -8.58 -8.48 -2.88
N SER A 19 -9.71 -8.64 -2.20
CA SER A 19 -10.71 -9.66 -2.48
C SER A 19 -10.13 -11.08 -2.59
N PRO A 20 -9.40 -11.56 -1.59
CA PRO A 20 -8.84 -12.91 -1.63
C PRO A 20 -9.93 -13.97 -1.56
N HIS A 21 -9.75 -15.05 -2.31
CA HIS A 21 -10.66 -16.21 -2.21
C HIS A 21 -10.50 -16.95 -0.89
N ASN A 22 -9.33 -16.90 -0.30
CA ASN A 22 -9.03 -17.53 0.98
C ASN A 22 -9.07 -16.48 2.09
N LEU A 23 -9.94 -16.67 3.06
CA LEU A 23 -10.11 -15.77 4.21
C LEU A 23 -8.90 -15.75 5.15
N ASN A 24 -8.01 -16.72 5.04
CA ASN A 24 -6.81 -16.81 5.87
C ASN A 24 -5.65 -15.97 5.33
N VAL A 25 -5.79 -15.34 4.17
CA VAL A 25 -4.75 -14.49 3.60
C VAL A 25 -4.69 -13.18 4.38
N ARG A 26 -3.51 -12.85 4.87
CA ARG A 26 -3.27 -11.65 5.67
C ARG A 26 -2.29 -10.72 4.96
N PRO A 27 -2.35 -9.40 5.24
CA PRO A 27 -1.31 -8.50 4.78
C PRO A 27 0.06 -8.89 5.32
N ILE A 28 1.08 -8.68 4.49
CA ILE A 28 2.48 -8.95 4.85
C ILE A 28 3.23 -7.63 4.87
N ILE A 29 4.01 -7.42 5.91
CA ILE A 29 4.87 -6.26 6.05
C ILE A 29 6.31 -6.71 5.87
N VAL A 30 7.00 -6.09 4.92
CA VAL A 30 8.41 -6.37 4.64
C VAL A 30 9.23 -5.09 4.67
N SER A 31 10.55 -5.20 4.84
CA SER A 31 11.43 -4.04 4.83
C SER A 31 11.38 -3.32 3.48
N ASP A 32 11.48 -1.99 3.49
CA ASP A 32 11.54 -1.19 2.27
C ASP A 32 12.86 -1.35 1.49
N GLU A 33 13.85 -2.02 2.08
CA GLU A 33 15.07 -2.41 1.38
C GLU A 33 14.87 -3.65 0.50
N SER A 34 13.73 -4.30 0.62
CA SER A 34 13.41 -5.50 -0.16
C SER A 34 13.11 -5.15 -1.60
N VAL A 35 13.51 -6.04 -2.49
CA VAL A 35 13.09 -6.01 -3.89
C VAL A 35 11.99 -7.03 -4.05
N LEU A 36 10.79 -6.56 -4.39
CA LEU A 36 9.62 -7.40 -4.52
C LEU A 36 9.43 -7.77 -5.99
N ARG A 37 9.26 -9.05 -6.25
CA ARG A 37 8.96 -9.54 -7.59
C ARG A 37 7.63 -10.27 -7.59
N PHE A 38 6.80 -9.94 -8.56
CA PHE A 38 5.48 -10.53 -8.71
C PHE A 38 5.40 -11.18 -10.08
N THR A 39 5.00 -12.45 -10.10
CA THR A 39 4.64 -13.13 -11.33
C THR A 39 3.12 -13.21 -11.38
N ILE A 40 2.57 -12.96 -12.56
CA ILE A 40 1.13 -12.93 -12.74
C ILE A 40 0.71 -14.25 -13.37
N GLU A 41 -0.14 -14.97 -12.68
CA GLU A 41 -0.71 -16.22 -13.14
C GLU A 41 -2.21 -16.10 -13.27
N GLY A 42 -2.77 -16.67 -14.31
CA GLY A 42 -4.20 -16.64 -14.53
C GLY A 42 -4.58 -17.08 -15.93
N ARG A 43 -5.88 -17.15 -16.15
CA ARG A 43 -6.43 -17.56 -17.45
C ARG A 43 -6.39 -16.45 -18.48
N SER A 44 -6.39 -15.22 -18.05
CA SER A 44 -6.33 -14.07 -18.95
C SER A 44 -4.93 -13.88 -19.52
N LYS A 45 -4.86 -13.42 -20.77
CA LYS A 45 -3.58 -13.11 -21.42
C LYS A 45 -3.06 -11.74 -21.04
N LYS A 46 -3.91 -10.86 -20.53
CA LYS A 46 -3.55 -9.51 -20.12
C LYS A 46 -4.10 -9.20 -18.74
N PHE A 47 -3.33 -8.41 -18.01
CA PHE A 47 -3.67 -7.95 -16.66
C PHE A 47 -3.49 -6.45 -16.56
N LEU A 48 -4.30 -5.83 -15.73
CA LEU A 48 -4.23 -4.40 -15.49
C LEU A 48 -3.33 -4.12 -14.29
N VAL A 49 -2.29 -3.31 -14.50
CA VAL A 49 -1.43 -2.81 -13.43
C VAL A 49 -1.76 -1.34 -13.23
N SER A 50 -2.11 -0.98 -12.01
CA SER A 50 -2.44 0.40 -11.66
C SER A 50 -1.44 0.95 -10.66
N LEU A 51 -0.94 2.16 -10.93
CA LEU A 51 -0.03 2.91 -10.08
C LEU A 51 -0.69 4.26 -9.81
N ASP A 52 -1.27 4.41 -8.62
CA ASP A 52 -2.07 5.58 -8.26
C ASP A 52 -3.16 5.84 -9.31
N SER A 53 -3.03 6.91 -10.08
CA SER A 53 -4.00 7.29 -11.10
C SER A 53 -3.70 6.73 -12.49
N ARG A 54 -2.61 5.99 -12.66
CA ARG A 54 -2.20 5.43 -13.94
C ARG A 54 -2.49 3.95 -14.00
N SER A 55 -2.96 3.49 -15.14
CA SER A 55 -3.23 2.08 -15.38
C SER A 55 -2.64 1.65 -16.71
N THR A 56 -2.03 0.48 -16.73
CA THR A 56 -1.44 -0.09 -17.93
C THR A 56 -1.78 -1.56 -18.02
N ALA A 57 -2.20 -2.00 -19.19
CA ALA A 57 -2.42 -3.41 -19.46
C ALA A 57 -1.07 -4.07 -19.77
N VAL A 58 -0.78 -5.17 -19.09
CA VAL A 58 0.45 -5.94 -19.30
C VAL A 58 0.11 -7.37 -19.70
N ASP A 59 0.99 -8.00 -20.45
CA ASP A 59 0.80 -9.38 -20.89
C ASP A 59 1.11 -10.35 -19.75
N ALA A 60 0.42 -11.48 -19.74
CA ALA A 60 0.72 -12.57 -18.83
C ALA A 60 2.14 -13.10 -19.09
N GLY A 61 2.80 -13.54 -18.03
CA GLY A 61 4.19 -14.00 -18.14
C GLY A 61 5.24 -12.93 -17.85
N ILE A 62 4.79 -11.68 -17.67
CA ILE A 62 5.68 -10.59 -17.25
C ILE A 62 5.90 -10.69 -15.76
N SER A 63 7.12 -10.42 -15.33
CA SER A 63 7.46 -10.26 -13.92
C SER A 63 7.51 -8.78 -13.58
N LEU A 64 6.80 -8.40 -12.52
CA LEU A 64 6.80 -7.03 -12.00
C LEU A 64 7.78 -6.94 -10.84
N GLN A 65 8.60 -5.90 -10.85
CA GLN A 65 9.54 -5.64 -9.77
C GLN A 65 9.21 -4.31 -9.11
N VAL A 66 9.15 -4.33 -7.79
CA VAL A 66 8.89 -3.14 -6.97
C VAL A 66 10.03 -2.96 -6.00
N GLN A 67 10.61 -1.77 -5.98
CA GLN A 67 11.68 -1.41 -5.06
C GLN A 67 11.59 0.06 -4.70
N LYS A 68 12.19 0.42 -3.59
CA LYS A 68 12.24 1.80 -3.15
C LYS A 68 13.07 2.64 -4.11
N ALA A 69 12.55 3.82 -4.47
CA ALA A 69 13.30 4.76 -5.30
C ALA A 69 14.49 5.35 -4.52
N PRO A 70 15.57 5.76 -5.21
CA PRO A 70 16.71 6.38 -4.56
C PRO A 70 16.48 7.82 -4.10
N PHE A 71 15.28 8.36 -4.32
CA PHE A 71 14.91 9.71 -3.95
C PHE A 71 13.63 9.70 -3.11
N CYS A 72 13.39 10.81 -2.40
CA CYS A 72 12.21 10.97 -1.56
C CYS A 72 11.32 12.08 -2.10
N ALA A 73 10.00 11.94 -1.90
CA ALA A 73 9.08 13.03 -2.08
C ALA A 73 9.15 13.95 -0.86
N ARG A 74 9.10 15.26 -1.10
CA ARG A 74 9.10 16.26 -0.03
C ARG A 74 7.78 16.99 -0.03
N LEU A 75 7.16 17.08 1.14
CA LEU A 75 5.90 17.78 1.32
C LEU A 75 6.16 19.09 2.07
N VAL A 76 5.67 20.20 1.51
CA VAL A 76 5.73 21.49 2.18
C VAL A 76 4.56 21.59 3.15
N LYS A 77 4.86 21.89 4.42
CA LYS A 77 3.84 22.06 5.45
C LYS A 77 4.02 23.42 6.09
N PHE A 78 2.92 24.16 6.27
CA PHE A 78 2.95 25.50 6.84
C PHE A 78 2.71 25.52 8.35
N SER A 79 2.39 24.40 8.96
CA SER A 79 2.18 24.29 10.39
C SER A 79 2.70 22.95 10.90
N THR A 80 2.82 22.84 12.23
CA THR A 80 3.15 21.59 12.87
C THR A 80 1.97 20.64 12.74
N TYR A 81 1.96 19.89 11.66
CA TYR A 81 0.91 18.93 11.39
C TYR A 81 1.33 17.56 11.92
N HIS A 82 0.53 17.02 12.81
CA HIS A 82 0.84 15.75 13.46
C HIS A 82 0.03 14.62 12.83
N TYR A 83 0.69 13.48 12.55
CA TYR A 83 0.05 12.34 11.93
C TYR A 83 -1.16 11.82 12.72
N PHE A 84 -1.06 11.78 14.05
CA PHE A 84 -2.16 11.31 14.88
C PHE A 84 -3.36 12.27 14.89
N ASP A 85 -3.14 13.54 14.65
CA ASP A 85 -4.23 14.49 14.47
C ASP A 85 -5.03 14.18 13.20
N THR A 86 -4.33 13.82 12.12
CA THR A 86 -4.96 13.38 10.88
C THR A 86 -5.78 12.12 11.09
N LEU A 87 -5.25 11.14 11.81
CA LEU A 87 -5.99 9.92 12.11
C LEU A 87 -7.25 10.22 12.91
N ARG A 88 -7.15 11.12 13.87
CA ARG A 88 -8.27 11.51 14.72
C ARG A 88 -9.37 12.19 13.92
N GLU A 89 -9.00 13.11 13.03
CA GLU A 89 -9.96 13.88 12.24
C GLU A 89 -10.60 13.05 11.12
N LYS A 90 -9.81 12.30 10.38
CA LYS A 90 -10.27 11.63 9.15
C LYS A 90 -10.78 10.22 9.37
N LEU A 91 -10.24 9.51 10.34
CA LEU A 91 -10.57 8.11 10.57
C LEU A 91 -11.23 7.86 11.91
N ASN A 92 -11.55 8.93 12.66
CA ASN A 92 -12.15 8.86 14.00
C ASN A 92 -11.33 7.99 14.97
N TRP A 93 -10.04 7.84 14.71
CA TRP A 93 -9.19 7.04 15.53
C TRP A 93 -8.97 7.71 16.88
N GLY A 94 -9.23 6.99 17.97
CA GLY A 94 -9.11 7.52 19.31
C GLY A 94 -10.34 8.27 19.83
N TYR A 95 -11.36 8.50 19.01
CA TYR A 95 -12.63 9.06 19.46
C TYR A 95 -13.51 7.97 20.07
N ASP A 96 -14.17 8.31 21.18
CA ASP A 96 -15.16 7.43 21.76
C ASP A 96 -16.49 7.62 21.04
N MET A 97 -16.97 6.58 20.41
CA MET A 97 -18.22 6.58 19.66
C MET A 97 -19.46 6.70 20.55
N ARG A 98 -19.31 6.59 21.86
CA ARG A 98 -20.42 6.70 22.81
C ARG A 98 -20.76 8.13 23.20
N ASN A 99 -19.91 9.04 22.87
CA ASN A 99 -20.11 10.46 23.20
C ASN A 99 -20.73 11.22 22.03
#